data_bd9fcb5ff6818a589c148c721559876d
#
_entry.id   bd9fcb5ff6818a589c148c721559876d
#
_cell.length_a   1.000
_cell.length_b   1.000
_cell.length_c   1.000
_cell.angle_alpha   90.00
_cell.angle_beta   90.00
_cell.angle_gamma   90.00
#
_symmetry.space_group_name_H-M   'P 1'
#
loop_
_entity.id
_entity.type
_entity.pdbx_description
1 polymer ?
#
loop_
_entity_poly.entity_id
_entity_poly.type
_entity_poly.pdbx_seq_one_letter_code
_entity_poly.pdbx_strand_id
1 'polypeptide(L)'
;MKSEKIVSKAIDFRRSIRHYDQDLEINEEIVKKCIEQAVLAPNSSNLQLWQFYHIIDKKIINELSKSCFNQPAARTCKQLVVFVVRKDLWKKRANANAEFIKTTFLRDNDNSKKRNKMAVNYYKKLIPAIYSDFFGFFGIVRYLFALFTGVFRPIYRQVCKSDLRVVAHKSCALAAENFMISMAAYGYDTCPMEGFDSLR
;
A
#
# COMPACT_ATOMS: atom_id res chain seq x y z
N MET A 1 -26.98 -1.73 -14.05
CA MET A 1 -25.93 -1.81 -13.00
C MET A 1 -25.50 -3.26 -12.87
N LYS A 2 -24.21 -3.59 -13.04
CA LYS A 2 -23.72 -4.95 -12.78
C LYS A 2 -23.85 -5.24 -11.27
N SER A 3 -24.44 -6.37 -10.90
CA SER A 3 -24.49 -6.82 -9.49
C SER A 3 -23.08 -7.21 -9.02
N GLU A 4 -22.75 -6.89 -7.78
CA GLU A 4 -21.47 -7.24 -7.18
C GLU A 4 -21.37 -8.77 -6.97
N LYS A 5 -20.26 -9.37 -7.42
CA LYS A 5 -19.99 -10.78 -7.17
C LYS A 5 -19.54 -11.00 -5.73
N ILE A 6 -19.88 -12.16 -5.18
CA ILE A 6 -19.30 -12.60 -3.90
C ILE A 6 -17.77 -12.80 -4.04
N VAL A 7 -17.03 -12.67 -2.95
CA VAL A 7 -15.55 -12.67 -2.95
C VAL A 7 -14.97 -13.91 -3.66
N SER A 8 -15.48 -15.12 -3.39
CA SER A 8 -15.01 -16.35 -4.06
C SER A 8 -15.12 -16.26 -5.57
N LYS A 9 -16.27 -15.79 -6.07
CA LYS A 9 -16.50 -15.62 -7.52
C LYS A 9 -15.62 -14.51 -8.11
N ALA A 10 -15.29 -13.47 -7.34
CA ALA A 10 -14.38 -12.42 -7.78
C ALA A 10 -12.96 -12.95 -7.93
N ILE A 11 -12.50 -13.77 -6.98
CA ILE A 11 -11.20 -14.43 -7.03
C ILE A 11 -11.11 -15.39 -8.23
N ASP A 12 -12.15 -16.21 -8.43
CA ASP A 12 -12.22 -17.14 -9.57
C ASP A 12 -12.26 -16.41 -10.92
N PHE A 13 -12.87 -15.24 -10.97
CA PHE A 13 -12.99 -14.42 -12.18
C PHE A 13 -11.69 -13.68 -12.52
N ARG A 14 -10.99 -13.12 -11.52
CA ARG A 14 -9.82 -12.30 -11.73
C ARG A 14 -8.72 -13.04 -12.50
N ARG A 15 -8.31 -12.48 -13.62
CA ARG A 15 -7.17 -12.93 -14.42
C ARG A 15 -6.37 -11.71 -14.88
N SER A 16 -5.09 -11.91 -15.19
CA SER A 16 -4.23 -10.88 -15.78
C SER A 16 -4.52 -10.77 -17.27
N ILE A 17 -5.53 -9.98 -17.61
CA ILE A 17 -5.93 -9.74 -18.99
C ILE A 17 -5.03 -8.67 -19.61
N ARG A 18 -4.44 -8.97 -20.76
CA ARG A 18 -3.43 -8.10 -21.40
C ARG A 18 -3.93 -7.34 -22.62
N HIS A 19 -5.10 -7.68 -23.11
CA HIS A 19 -5.75 -6.99 -24.23
C HIS A 19 -7.16 -6.61 -23.80
N TYR A 20 -7.45 -5.32 -23.85
CA TYR A 20 -8.76 -4.78 -23.45
C TYR A 20 -9.56 -4.35 -24.68
N ASP A 21 -10.86 -4.57 -24.61
CA ASP A 21 -11.80 -4.12 -25.60
C ASP A 21 -11.88 -2.59 -25.59
N GLN A 22 -11.66 -1.98 -26.75
CA GLN A 22 -11.65 -0.53 -26.90
C GLN A 22 -13.05 0.08 -27.01
N ASP A 23 -14.07 -0.74 -27.20
CA ASP A 23 -15.46 -0.28 -27.33
C ASP A 23 -16.19 -0.29 -25.97
N LEU A 24 -15.63 -0.98 -24.97
CA LEU A 24 -16.20 -1.01 -23.62
C LEU A 24 -15.75 0.18 -22.76
N GLU A 25 -16.71 0.87 -22.17
CA GLU A 25 -16.46 1.95 -21.23
C GLU A 25 -16.28 1.43 -19.80
N ILE A 26 -15.36 2.06 -19.06
CA ILE A 26 -15.11 1.79 -17.64
C ILE A 26 -15.72 2.92 -16.82
N ASN A 27 -16.59 2.58 -15.87
CA ASN A 27 -17.19 3.56 -14.98
C ASN A 27 -16.15 4.04 -13.95
N GLU A 28 -15.77 5.31 -14.02
CA GLU A 28 -14.79 5.93 -13.14
C GLU A 28 -15.17 5.88 -11.65
N GLU A 29 -16.46 5.99 -11.34
CA GLU A 29 -16.93 5.93 -9.94
C GLU A 29 -16.74 4.55 -9.33
N ILE A 30 -16.86 3.49 -10.15
CA ILE A 30 -16.54 2.13 -9.69
C ILE A 30 -15.05 2.00 -9.44
N VAL A 31 -14.20 2.53 -10.30
CA VAL A 31 -12.73 2.52 -10.09
C VAL A 31 -12.37 3.29 -8.81
N LYS A 32 -12.95 4.47 -8.57
CA LYS A 32 -12.76 5.23 -7.33
C LYS A 32 -13.18 4.43 -6.11
N LYS A 33 -14.36 3.80 -6.14
CA LYS A 33 -14.83 2.92 -5.07
C LYS A 33 -13.87 1.75 -4.80
N CYS A 34 -13.33 1.14 -5.85
CA CYS A 34 -12.33 0.07 -5.71
C CYS A 34 -11.00 0.58 -5.11
N ILE A 35 -10.60 1.82 -5.42
CA ILE A 35 -9.44 2.47 -4.79
C ILE A 35 -9.70 2.72 -3.29
N GLU A 36 -10.90 3.17 -2.91
CA GLU A 36 -11.29 3.33 -1.52
C GLU A 36 -11.25 1.99 -0.77
N GLN A 37 -11.68 0.90 -1.38
CA GLN A 37 -11.57 -0.44 -0.82
C GLN A 37 -10.11 -0.90 -0.72
N ALA A 38 -9.26 -0.54 -1.68
CA ALA A 38 -7.81 -0.82 -1.62
C ALA A 38 -7.15 -0.18 -0.39
N VAL A 39 -7.55 1.04 -0.01
CA VAL A 39 -7.03 1.74 1.18
C VAL A 39 -7.32 0.99 2.48
N LEU A 40 -8.33 0.13 2.52
CA LEU A 40 -8.68 -0.68 3.68
C LEU A 40 -7.79 -1.91 3.87
N ALA A 41 -6.85 -2.17 2.96
CA ALA A 41 -5.93 -3.30 3.06
C ALA A 41 -5.11 -3.26 4.35
N PRO A 42 -4.86 -4.43 4.98
CA PRO A 42 -3.99 -4.52 6.13
C PRO A 42 -2.57 -4.07 5.76
N ASN A 43 -1.93 -3.35 6.67
CA ASN A 43 -0.59 -2.86 6.42
C ASN A 43 0.22 -2.69 7.70
N SER A 44 1.54 -2.71 7.59
CA SER A 44 2.44 -2.62 8.73
C SER A 44 2.20 -1.34 9.54
N SER A 45 1.88 -1.53 10.83
CA SER A 45 1.66 -0.44 11.79
C SER A 45 0.58 0.58 11.37
N ASN A 46 -0.31 0.20 10.48
CA ASN A 46 -1.31 1.09 9.89
C ASN A 46 -0.72 2.43 9.40
N LEU A 47 0.52 2.39 8.86
CA LEU A 47 1.18 3.59 8.36
C LEU A 47 0.70 3.98 6.97
N GLN A 48 0.05 3.06 6.25
CA GLN A 48 -0.50 3.32 4.92
C GLN A 48 0.51 4.05 4.01
N LEU A 49 1.71 3.48 3.89
CA LEU A 49 2.83 4.09 3.15
C LEU A 49 2.66 3.91 1.64
N TRP A 50 1.52 4.35 1.14
CA TRP A 50 1.15 4.33 -0.27
C TRP A 50 0.45 5.61 -0.69
N GLN A 51 0.41 5.80 -1.99
CA GLN A 51 -0.38 6.81 -2.68
C GLN A 51 -0.82 6.21 -4.02
N PHE A 52 -2.07 6.41 -4.39
CA PHE A 52 -2.62 5.89 -5.63
C PHE A 52 -2.98 7.02 -6.56
N TYR A 53 -2.65 6.86 -7.84
CA TYR A 53 -3.01 7.80 -8.89
C TYR A 53 -3.91 7.11 -9.88
N HIS A 54 -5.12 7.62 -10.04
CA HIS A 54 -6.08 7.18 -11.05
C HIS A 54 -5.92 8.07 -12.28
N ILE A 55 -5.53 7.48 -13.39
CA ILE A 55 -5.19 8.18 -14.62
C ILE A 55 -6.21 7.78 -15.69
N ILE A 56 -6.92 8.78 -16.21
CA ILE A 56 -7.97 8.66 -17.21
C ILE A 56 -7.61 9.42 -18.51
N ASP A 57 -6.65 10.34 -18.45
CA ASP A 57 -6.20 11.09 -19.61
C ASP A 57 -5.45 10.17 -20.59
N LYS A 58 -5.98 10.06 -21.79
CA LYS A 58 -5.44 9.19 -22.84
C LYS A 58 -4.00 9.55 -23.26
N LYS A 59 -3.64 10.84 -23.21
CA LYS A 59 -2.28 11.28 -23.56
C LYS A 59 -1.29 10.79 -22.49
N ILE A 60 -1.65 10.94 -21.21
CA ILE A 60 -0.83 10.49 -20.09
C ILE A 60 -0.71 8.96 -20.11
N ILE A 61 -1.81 8.23 -20.37
CA ILE A 61 -1.77 6.75 -20.49
C ILE A 61 -0.81 6.34 -21.61
N ASN A 62 -0.86 7.00 -22.77
CA ASN A 62 0.03 6.71 -23.89
C ASN A 62 1.52 6.96 -23.53
N GLU A 63 1.84 8.01 -22.80
CA GLU A 63 3.22 8.27 -22.33
C GLU A 63 3.66 7.19 -21.32
N LEU A 64 2.83 6.87 -20.36
CA LEU A 64 3.11 5.81 -19.39
C LEU A 64 3.24 4.43 -20.05
N SER A 65 2.48 4.17 -21.11
CA SER A 65 2.62 2.94 -21.90
C SER A 65 4.03 2.77 -22.48
N LYS A 66 4.66 3.88 -22.93
CA LYS A 66 6.05 3.84 -23.39
C LYS A 66 7.01 3.44 -22.27
N SER A 67 6.82 3.98 -21.06
CA SER A 67 7.60 3.59 -19.88
C SER A 67 7.36 2.12 -19.47
N CYS A 68 6.19 1.58 -19.79
CA CYS A 68 5.84 0.17 -19.63
C CYS A 68 6.25 -0.70 -20.85
N PHE A 69 7.22 -0.29 -21.64
CA PHE A 69 7.73 -1.00 -22.82
C PHE A 69 6.65 -1.30 -23.87
N ASN A 70 5.61 -0.46 -23.95
CA ASN A 70 4.45 -0.64 -24.83
C ASN A 70 3.76 -2.01 -24.68
N GLN A 71 3.80 -2.59 -23.47
CA GLN A 71 3.10 -3.84 -23.20
C GLN A 71 1.62 -3.71 -23.58
N PRO A 72 1.02 -4.77 -24.14
CA PRO A 72 -0.38 -4.71 -24.60
C PRO A 72 -1.35 -4.22 -23.52
N ALA A 73 -1.17 -4.64 -22.26
CA ALA A 73 -2.01 -4.19 -21.13
C ALA A 73 -1.96 -2.67 -20.94
N ALA A 74 -0.76 -2.06 -21.01
CA ALA A 74 -0.61 -0.60 -20.88
C ALA A 74 -1.14 0.15 -22.12
N ARG A 75 -0.95 -0.43 -23.32
CA ARG A 75 -1.34 0.21 -24.58
C ARG A 75 -2.84 0.17 -24.84
N THR A 76 -3.52 -0.87 -24.35
CA THR A 76 -4.96 -1.07 -24.60
C THR A 76 -5.84 -0.69 -23.43
N CYS A 77 -5.29 -0.33 -22.26
CA CYS A 77 -6.11 0.10 -21.14
C CYS A 77 -6.74 1.48 -21.37
N LYS A 78 -7.97 1.65 -20.89
CA LYS A 78 -8.65 2.96 -20.89
C LYS A 78 -8.40 3.76 -19.64
N GLN A 79 -8.08 3.09 -18.55
CA GLN A 79 -7.75 3.72 -17.27
C GLN A 79 -6.57 2.98 -16.65
N LEU A 80 -5.73 3.71 -15.93
CA LEU A 80 -4.55 3.15 -15.28
C LEU A 80 -4.49 3.62 -13.84
N VAL A 81 -4.20 2.70 -12.91
CA VAL A 81 -4.01 3.03 -11.50
C VAL A 81 -2.56 2.74 -11.11
N VAL A 82 -1.84 3.79 -10.73
CA VAL A 82 -0.44 3.68 -10.29
C VAL A 82 -0.39 3.59 -8.77
N PHE A 83 0.17 2.51 -8.26
CA PHE A 83 0.38 2.25 -6.83
C PHE A 83 1.79 2.67 -6.45
N VAL A 84 1.92 3.77 -5.72
CA VAL A 84 3.23 4.35 -5.35
C VAL A 84 3.52 4.09 -3.89
N VAL A 85 4.68 3.50 -3.61
CA VAL A 85 5.18 3.32 -2.23
C VAL A 85 5.78 4.64 -1.74
N ARG A 86 5.23 5.18 -0.66
CA ARG A 86 5.58 6.46 -0.06
C ARG A 86 6.18 6.28 1.34
N LYS A 87 7.31 5.58 1.40
CA LYS A 87 8.04 5.37 2.66
C LYS A 87 8.45 6.70 3.32
N ASP A 88 8.69 7.74 2.56
CA ASP A 88 8.98 9.10 3.02
C ASP A 88 7.88 9.69 3.94
N LEU A 89 6.63 9.24 3.80
CA LEU A 89 5.51 9.74 4.60
C LEU A 89 5.39 9.11 6.00
N TRP A 90 6.30 8.23 6.40
CA TRP A 90 6.20 7.50 7.67
C TRP A 90 6.00 8.40 8.89
N LYS A 91 6.74 9.53 8.96
CA LYS A 91 6.65 10.47 10.09
C LYS A 91 5.29 11.16 10.15
N LYS A 92 4.78 11.62 8.99
CA LYS A 92 3.46 12.25 8.88
C LYS A 92 2.37 11.27 9.29
N ARG A 93 2.41 10.03 8.81
CA ARG A 93 1.41 8.99 9.08
C ARG A 93 1.46 8.52 10.53
N ALA A 94 2.65 8.31 11.09
CA ALA A 94 2.81 7.94 12.50
C ALA A 94 2.24 9.03 13.44
N ASN A 95 2.49 10.30 13.15
CA ASN A 95 1.92 11.41 13.92
C ASN A 95 0.39 11.45 13.81
N ALA A 96 -0.17 11.29 12.63
CA ALA A 96 -1.62 11.23 12.43
C ALA A 96 -2.27 10.10 13.23
N ASN A 97 -1.68 8.89 13.21
CA ASN A 97 -2.15 7.76 13.99
C ASN A 97 -2.08 8.02 15.51
N ALA A 98 -0.99 8.64 15.97
CA ALA A 98 -0.87 9.01 17.39
C ALA A 98 -1.92 10.03 17.83
N GLU A 99 -2.21 11.03 17.01
CA GLU A 99 -3.26 12.03 17.30
C GLU A 99 -4.66 11.42 17.21
N PHE A 100 -4.93 10.57 16.22
CA PHE A 100 -6.18 9.84 16.13
C PHE A 100 -6.48 9.03 17.40
N ILE A 101 -5.48 8.30 17.93
CA ILE A 101 -5.62 7.54 19.16
C ILE A 101 -5.95 8.46 20.34
N LYS A 102 -5.26 9.59 20.46
CA LYS A 102 -5.53 10.55 21.52
C LYS A 102 -6.94 11.13 21.48
N THR A 103 -7.39 11.51 20.28
CA THR A 103 -8.71 12.17 20.13
C THR A 103 -9.87 11.19 20.25
N THR A 104 -9.70 9.97 19.75
CA THR A 104 -10.79 9.00 19.69
C THR A 104 -10.97 8.24 21.01
N PHE A 105 -9.88 7.91 21.72
CA PHE A 105 -9.90 7.04 22.89
C PHE A 105 -9.70 7.76 24.23
N LEU A 106 -9.81 9.08 24.27
CA LEU A 106 -9.70 9.86 25.51
C LEU A 106 -10.85 9.65 26.51
N ARG A 107 -11.88 8.89 26.17
CA ARG A 107 -13.15 8.83 26.91
C ARG A 107 -13.30 7.64 27.86
N ASP A 108 -12.32 6.74 28.00
CA ASP A 108 -12.53 5.49 28.73
C ASP A 108 -11.64 5.28 29.97
N ASN A 109 -12.07 4.31 30.81
CA ASN A 109 -11.55 3.87 32.11
C ASN A 109 -10.03 3.71 32.22
N ASP A 110 -9.47 3.65 33.43
CA ASP A 110 -8.02 3.63 33.69
C ASP A 110 -7.20 2.58 32.94
N ASN A 111 -7.76 1.41 32.72
CA ASN A 111 -7.09 0.36 31.92
C ASN A 111 -6.95 0.75 30.44
N SER A 112 -7.91 1.47 29.90
CA SER A 112 -7.85 1.98 28.53
C SER A 112 -6.84 3.12 28.41
N LYS A 113 -6.68 3.97 29.41
CA LYS A 113 -5.69 5.05 29.45
C LYS A 113 -4.25 4.49 29.33
N LYS A 114 -3.93 3.42 30.07
CA LYS A 114 -2.60 2.78 30.00
C LYS A 114 -2.35 2.20 28.60
N ARG A 115 -3.31 1.48 28.03
CA ARG A 115 -3.22 0.91 26.67
C ARG A 115 -3.07 2.01 25.62
N ASN A 116 -3.84 3.08 25.71
CA ASN A 116 -3.80 4.19 24.77
C ASN A 116 -2.46 4.95 24.86
N LYS A 117 -1.91 5.13 26.08
CA LYS A 117 -0.56 5.68 26.27
C LYS A 117 0.52 4.81 25.63
N MET A 118 0.39 3.49 25.74
CA MET A 118 1.30 2.54 25.07
C MET A 118 1.20 2.66 23.53
N ALA A 119 -0.01 2.73 22.99
CA ALA A 119 -0.25 2.88 21.56
C ALA A 119 0.28 4.22 21.03
N VAL A 120 0.08 5.33 21.74
CA VAL A 120 0.69 6.63 21.39
C VAL A 120 2.21 6.55 21.43
N ASN A 121 2.79 5.92 22.46
CA ASN A 121 4.24 5.73 22.56
C ASN A 121 4.81 4.86 21.44
N TYR A 122 4.04 3.88 20.96
CA TYR A 122 4.40 3.08 19.79
C TYR A 122 4.66 3.97 18.58
N TYR A 123 3.74 4.85 18.25
CA TYR A 123 3.88 5.76 17.11
C TYR A 123 4.88 6.91 17.34
N LYS A 124 5.03 7.38 18.58
CA LYS A 124 5.90 8.53 18.89
C LYS A 124 7.35 8.15 19.23
N LYS A 125 7.61 6.89 19.60
CA LYS A 125 8.95 6.42 20.01
C LYS A 125 9.43 5.24 19.16
N LEU A 126 8.66 4.16 19.08
CA LEU A 126 9.11 2.94 18.40
C LEU A 126 9.16 3.12 16.88
N ILE A 127 8.11 3.68 16.26
CA ILE A 127 8.13 3.92 14.82
C ILE A 127 9.27 4.84 14.39
N PRO A 128 9.53 6.00 15.04
CA PRO A 128 10.74 6.79 14.77
C PRO A 128 12.03 6.00 14.95
N ALA A 129 12.15 5.20 16.01
CA ALA A 129 13.35 4.38 16.23
C ALA A 129 13.59 3.36 15.09
N ILE A 130 12.53 2.86 14.45
CA ILE A 130 12.60 1.91 13.33
C ILE A 130 12.85 2.63 12.00
N TYR A 131 12.12 3.72 11.72
CA TYR A 131 12.09 4.36 10.40
C TYR A 131 13.11 5.51 10.23
N SER A 132 13.58 6.13 11.32
CA SER A 132 14.63 7.14 11.22
C SER A 132 15.92 6.53 10.71
N ASP A 133 16.54 7.20 9.78
CA ASP A 133 17.81 6.77 9.21
C ASP A 133 18.67 7.99 8.86
N PHE A 134 19.98 7.84 9.01
CA PHE A 134 20.97 8.81 8.60
C PHE A 134 22.00 8.08 7.74
N PHE A 135 21.85 8.19 6.41
CA PHE A 135 22.70 7.54 5.41
C PHE A 135 22.93 6.03 5.62
N GLY A 136 22.00 5.33 6.26
CA GLY A 136 22.10 3.88 6.55
C GLY A 136 22.75 3.56 7.91
N PHE A 137 23.35 4.52 8.58
CA PHE A 137 24.05 4.31 9.86
C PHE A 137 23.16 3.72 10.95
N PHE A 138 21.97 4.31 11.15
CA PHE A 138 21.04 3.77 12.15
C PHE A 138 20.55 2.36 11.81
N GLY A 139 20.49 2.01 10.53
CA GLY A 139 20.18 0.65 10.09
C GLY A 139 21.22 -0.35 10.58
N ILE A 140 22.51 -0.03 10.46
CA ILE A 140 23.61 -0.86 10.94
C ILE A 140 23.57 -1.01 12.47
N VAL A 141 23.39 0.08 13.20
CA VAL A 141 23.29 0.05 14.67
C VAL A 141 22.14 -0.83 15.12
N ARG A 142 20.96 -0.69 14.53
CA ARG A 142 19.78 -1.55 14.81
C ARG A 142 20.06 -3.03 14.49
N TYR A 143 20.75 -3.29 13.39
CA TYR A 143 21.10 -4.65 13.01
C TYR A 143 22.03 -5.32 14.01
N LEU A 144 23.09 -4.65 14.42
CA LEU A 144 24.03 -5.14 15.45
C LEU A 144 23.32 -5.35 16.79
N PHE A 145 22.47 -4.41 17.20
CA PHE A 145 21.65 -4.55 18.41
C PHE A 145 20.70 -5.78 18.31
N ALA A 146 20.08 -5.99 17.14
CA ALA A 146 19.20 -7.14 16.92
C ALA A 146 19.98 -8.46 16.90
N LEU A 147 21.20 -8.49 16.35
CA LEU A 147 22.08 -9.66 16.41
C LEU A 147 22.40 -10.03 17.87
N PHE A 148 22.92 -9.07 18.64
CA PHE A 148 23.29 -9.31 20.04
C PHE A 148 22.09 -9.74 20.90
N THR A 149 21.00 -8.97 20.84
CA THR A 149 19.78 -9.28 21.63
C THR A 149 19.15 -10.59 21.20
N GLY A 150 19.23 -10.93 19.91
CA GLY A 150 18.66 -12.14 19.35
C GLY A 150 19.36 -13.44 19.75
N VAL A 151 20.50 -13.37 20.44
CA VAL A 151 21.14 -14.51 21.09
C VAL A 151 20.37 -14.91 22.36
N PHE A 152 19.83 -13.94 23.08
CA PHE A 152 19.22 -14.13 24.40
C PHE A 152 17.70 -14.20 24.34
N ARG A 153 17.06 -13.57 23.35
CA ARG A 153 15.59 -13.55 23.21
C ARG A 153 15.16 -13.29 21.77
N PRO A 154 13.96 -13.72 21.39
CA PRO A 154 13.39 -13.36 20.09
C PRO A 154 13.31 -11.85 19.91
N ILE A 155 13.77 -11.35 18.75
CA ILE A 155 13.71 -9.95 18.35
C ILE A 155 13.44 -9.83 16.85
N TYR A 156 12.77 -8.74 16.46
CA TYR A 156 12.55 -8.42 15.07
C TYR A 156 13.88 -8.05 14.39
N ARG A 157 14.27 -8.76 13.34
CA ARG A 157 15.59 -8.65 12.69
C ARG A 157 15.57 -7.85 11.40
N GLN A 158 14.39 -7.59 10.80
CA GLN A 158 14.26 -6.82 9.56
C GLN A 158 14.27 -5.32 9.86
N VAL A 159 15.41 -4.78 10.19
CA VAL A 159 15.58 -3.41 10.69
C VAL A 159 16.42 -2.51 9.78
N CYS A 160 16.96 -3.06 8.69
CA CYS A 160 17.72 -2.31 7.71
C CYS A 160 16.82 -1.48 6.78
N LYS A 161 17.42 -0.52 6.07
CA LYS A 161 16.70 0.33 5.11
C LYS A 161 16.04 -0.49 3.98
N SER A 162 16.73 -1.54 3.52
CA SER A 162 16.21 -2.49 2.53
C SER A 162 14.97 -3.23 3.04
N ASP A 163 15.01 -3.71 4.30
CA ASP A 163 13.91 -4.45 4.89
C ASP A 163 12.65 -3.59 5.02
N LEU A 164 12.82 -2.35 5.48
CA LEU A 164 11.71 -1.39 5.59
C LEU A 164 11.11 -1.05 4.22
N ARG A 165 11.93 -1.04 3.16
CA ARG A 165 11.44 -0.90 1.79
C ARG A 165 10.57 -2.10 1.42
N VAL A 166 11.04 -3.32 1.68
CA VAL A 166 10.27 -4.55 1.41
C VAL A 166 8.95 -4.57 2.19
N VAL A 167 8.94 -4.16 3.46
CA VAL A 167 7.71 -4.05 4.26
C VAL A 167 6.70 -3.08 3.63
N ALA A 168 7.16 -1.92 3.16
CA ALA A 168 6.30 -0.94 2.52
C ALA A 168 5.74 -1.45 1.17
N HIS A 169 6.56 -2.15 0.36
CA HIS A 169 6.10 -2.77 -0.89
C HIS A 169 5.07 -3.89 -0.64
N LYS A 170 5.32 -4.77 0.35
CA LYS A 170 4.33 -5.80 0.72
C LYS A 170 2.99 -5.19 1.12
N SER A 171 3.01 -4.13 1.93
CA SER A 171 1.78 -3.42 2.32
C SER A 171 1.06 -2.83 1.10
N CYS A 172 1.79 -2.22 0.18
CA CYS A 172 1.23 -1.66 -1.04
C CYS A 172 0.68 -2.77 -1.98
N ALA A 173 1.35 -3.91 -2.06
CA ALA A 173 0.89 -5.06 -2.84
C ALA A 173 -0.44 -5.63 -2.32
N LEU A 174 -0.64 -5.68 -0.99
CA LEU A 174 -1.93 -6.05 -0.40
C LEU A 174 -3.05 -5.08 -0.80
N ALA A 175 -2.76 -3.79 -0.86
CA ALA A 175 -3.73 -2.81 -1.34
C ALA A 175 -4.02 -2.97 -2.84
N ALA A 176 -3.01 -3.27 -3.65
CA ALA A 176 -3.19 -3.54 -5.08
C ALA A 176 -4.02 -4.80 -5.31
N GLU A 177 -3.83 -5.87 -4.50
CA GLU A 177 -4.65 -7.08 -4.59
C GLU A 177 -6.11 -6.79 -4.20
N ASN A 178 -6.36 -6.05 -3.08
CA ASN A 178 -7.71 -5.62 -2.74
C ASN A 178 -8.38 -4.86 -3.90
N PHE A 179 -7.65 -3.95 -4.55
CA PHE A 179 -8.14 -3.24 -5.73
C PHE A 179 -8.54 -4.19 -6.85
N MET A 180 -7.66 -5.13 -7.21
CA MET A 180 -7.91 -6.07 -8.31
C MET A 180 -9.08 -7.01 -8.03
N ILE A 181 -9.23 -7.50 -6.81
CA ILE A 181 -10.38 -8.31 -6.38
C ILE A 181 -11.67 -7.47 -6.43
N SER A 182 -11.61 -6.23 -5.96
CA SER A 182 -12.76 -5.31 -6.01
C SER A 182 -13.20 -5.03 -7.46
N MET A 183 -12.26 -4.75 -8.38
CA MET A 183 -12.55 -4.58 -9.80
C MET A 183 -13.19 -5.84 -10.39
N ALA A 184 -12.65 -7.01 -10.06
CA ALA A 184 -13.20 -8.30 -10.49
C ALA A 184 -14.62 -8.56 -9.98
N ALA A 185 -14.93 -8.12 -8.75
CA ALA A 185 -16.29 -8.20 -8.19
C ALA A 185 -17.29 -7.40 -9.03
N TYR A 186 -16.87 -6.27 -9.59
CA TYR A 186 -17.68 -5.47 -10.53
C TYR A 186 -17.61 -5.97 -11.98
N GLY A 187 -16.87 -7.06 -12.25
CA GLY A 187 -16.75 -7.67 -13.58
C GLY A 187 -15.84 -6.90 -14.53
N TYR A 188 -14.87 -6.15 -13.98
CA TYR A 188 -13.80 -5.52 -14.74
C TYR A 188 -12.52 -6.33 -14.67
N ASP A 189 -11.82 -6.40 -15.78
CA ASP A 189 -10.53 -7.04 -15.89
C ASP A 189 -9.40 -6.09 -15.49
N THR A 190 -8.34 -6.67 -14.93
CA THR A 190 -7.13 -5.94 -14.54
C THR A 190 -5.89 -6.71 -14.93
N CYS A 191 -4.76 -6.01 -15.07
CA CYS A 191 -3.45 -6.62 -15.23
C CYS A 191 -2.41 -5.86 -14.41
N PRO A 192 -1.83 -6.46 -13.37
CA PRO A 192 -0.71 -5.86 -12.67
C PRO A 192 0.54 -5.85 -13.57
N MET A 193 1.28 -4.75 -13.56
CA MET A 193 2.50 -4.59 -14.33
C MET A 193 3.63 -4.14 -13.39
N GLU A 194 4.68 -4.94 -13.30
CA GLU A 194 5.90 -4.62 -12.56
C GLU A 194 7.07 -4.26 -13.49
N GLY A 195 6.98 -4.65 -14.77
CA GLY A 195 7.98 -4.36 -15.79
C GLY A 195 7.76 -2.97 -16.39
N PHE A 196 8.46 -1.96 -15.86
CA PHE A 196 8.46 -0.59 -16.38
C PHE A 196 9.79 0.11 -16.07
N ASP A 197 10.12 1.13 -16.86
CA ASP A 197 11.25 2.01 -16.62
C ASP A 197 10.87 3.06 -15.56
N SER A 198 11.37 2.90 -14.34
CA SER A 198 11.06 3.79 -13.21
C SER A 198 11.77 5.15 -13.26
N LEU A 199 12.62 5.41 -14.25
CA LEU A 199 13.35 6.67 -14.43
C LEU A 199 12.70 7.59 -15.47
N ARG A 200 11.62 7.14 -16.13
CA ARG A 200 10.90 7.90 -17.17
C ARG A 200 9.55 8.42 -16.71
#